data_3db6b52bfbb668e8477f2b0df37cb577
#
_entry.id   3db6b52bfbb668e8477f2b0df37cb577
#
_cell.length_a   1.000
_cell.length_b   1.000
_cell.length_c   1.000
_cell.angle_alpha   90.00
_cell.angle_beta   90.00
_cell.angle_gamma   90.00
#
_symmetry.space_group_name_H-M   'P 1'
#
loop_
_entity.id
_entity.type
_entity.pdbx_description
1 polymer ?
#
loop_
_entity_poly.entity_id
_entity_poly.type
_entity_poly.pdbx_seq_one_letter_code
_entity_poly.pdbx_strand_id
1 'polypeptide(L)'
;MARRTIDNRQTFALEDGWLVRTVVKPDGSSYQHRCRLDSFLGVAHYLEEHATDGVTTNGLWDGLPDVPCTQAAIALAFLKERGCVAIRHRRCYPASNFLVEDALLEFHALEA
;
A
#
# COMPACT_ATOMS: atom_id res chain seq x y z
N MET A 1 15.33 -29.21 -6.85
CA MET A 1 14.43 -28.45 -7.70
C MET A 1 14.46 -26.98 -7.31
N ALA A 2 14.61 -26.16 -8.28
CA ALA A 2 14.61 -24.73 -8.04
C ALA A 2 13.16 -24.25 -7.78
N ARG A 3 12.97 -23.59 -6.69
CA ARG A 3 11.68 -23.00 -6.43
C ARG A 3 11.49 -21.77 -7.29
N ARG A 4 10.32 -21.68 -7.89
CA ARG A 4 9.97 -20.53 -8.66
C ARG A 4 9.84 -19.32 -7.73
N THR A 5 10.52 -18.28 -8.04
CA THR A 5 10.38 -17.03 -7.33
C THR A 5 10.03 -15.96 -8.35
N ILE A 6 8.96 -15.25 -8.09
CA ILE A 6 8.62 -14.08 -8.88
C ILE A 6 9.38 -12.93 -8.24
N ASP A 7 10.43 -12.52 -8.90
CA ASP A 7 11.29 -11.49 -8.38
C ASP A 7 10.84 -10.13 -8.93
N ASN A 8 9.63 -9.74 -8.57
CA ASN A 8 9.12 -8.44 -8.93
C ASN A 8 9.66 -7.43 -7.92
N ARG A 9 10.59 -6.62 -8.39
CA ARG A 9 11.12 -5.56 -7.55
C ARG A 9 10.17 -4.40 -7.62
N GLN A 10 9.83 -3.86 -6.46
CA GLN A 10 9.03 -2.64 -6.42
C GLN A 10 9.77 -1.59 -5.61
N THR A 11 9.64 -0.36 -6.05
CA THR A 11 10.16 0.79 -5.34
C THR A 11 9.09 1.85 -5.25
N PHE A 12 9.19 2.67 -4.22
CA PHE A 12 8.27 3.78 -4.00
C PHE A 12 9.05 5.07 -3.92
N ALA A 13 8.48 6.13 -4.47
CA ALA A 13 9.06 7.45 -4.45
C ALA A 13 7.95 8.48 -4.40
N LEU A 14 8.29 9.70 -3.97
CA LEU A 14 7.38 10.83 -4.09
C LEU A 14 7.81 11.68 -5.28
N GLU A 15 6.85 11.96 -6.16
CA GLU A 15 7.06 12.84 -7.31
C GLU A 15 5.91 13.81 -7.37
N ASP A 16 6.20 15.09 -7.15
CA ASP A 16 5.19 16.15 -7.17
C ASP A 16 4.01 15.87 -6.21
N GLY A 17 4.31 15.27 -5.06
CA GLY A 17 3.29 14.95 -4.07
C GLY A 17 2.54 13.65 -4.31
N TRP A 18 2.84 12.95 -5.39
CA TRP A 18 2.26 11.66 -5.69
C TRP A 18 3.14 10.53 -5.18
N LEU A 19 2.52 9.51 -4.61
CA LEU A 19 3.23 8.28 -4.29
C LEU A 19 3.31 7.44 -5.56
N VAL A 20 4.53 7.24 -6.05
CA VAL A 20 4.76 6.52 -7.31
C VAL A 20 5.33 5.15 -6.99
N ARG A 21 4.65 4.12 -7.46
CA ARG A 21 5.13 2.75 -7.37
C ARG A 21 5.71 2.33 -8.71
N THR A 22 6.95 1.91 -8.72
CA THR A 22 7.60 1.34 -9.90
C THR A 22 7.80 -0.15 -9.67
N VAL A 23 7.37 -0.96 -10.62
CA VAL A 23 7.55 -2.41 -10.56
C VAL A 23 8.43 -2.81 -11.73
N VAL A 24 9.53 -3.50 -11.43
CA VAL A 24 10.44 -4.05 -12.44
C VAL A 24 10.21 -5.54 -12.52
N LYS A 25 9.81 -6.00 -13.69
CA LYS A 25 9.52 -7.41 -13.91
C LYS A 25 10.81 -8.20 -14.16
N PRO A 26 10.77 -9.53 -14.01
CA PRO A 26 11.95 -10.36 -14.25
C PRO A 26 12.55 -10.22 -15.66
N ASP A 27 11.73 -9.87 -16.66
CA ASP A 27 12.21 -9.68 -18.03
C ASP A 27 12.87 -8.32 -18.26
N GLY A 28 12.97 -7.48 -17.22
CA GLY A 28 13.59 -6.18 -17.31
C GLY A 28 12.64 -5.04 -17.65
N SER A 29 11.42 -5.34 -18.07
CA SER A 29 10.44 -4.29 -18.32
C SER A 29 9.94 -3.71 -17.00
N SER A 30 9.43 -2.48 -17.05
CA SER A 30 8.91 -1.84 -15.83
C SER A 30 7.64 -1.08 -16.16
N TYR A 31 6.87 -0.82 -15.10
CA TYR A 31 5.70 0.04 -15.19
C TYR A 31 5.57 0.85 -13.91
N GLN A 32 4.85 1.96 -14.00
CA GLN A 32 4.61 2.84 -12.87
C GLN A 32 3.13 3.15 -12.73
N HIS A 33 2.71 3.27 -11.47
CA HIS A 33 1.39 3.74 -11.13
C HIS A 33 1.51 4.78 -10.02
N ARG A 34 0.54 5.66 -9.93
CA ARG A 34 0.57 6.79 -9.00
C ARG A 34 -0.63 6.75 -8.06
N CYS A 35 -0.41 7.23 -6.84
CA CYS A 35 -1.43 7.34 -5.83
C CYS A 35 -1.38 8.74 -5.23
N ARG A 36 -2.53 9.40 -5.14
CA ARG A 36 -2.64 10.71 -4.49
C ARG A 36 -2.53 10.56 -2.99
N LEU A 37 -2.06 11.61 -2.34
CA LEU A 37 -2.02 11.64 -0.88
C LEU A 37 -3.42 11.43 -0.28
N ASP A 38 -4.44 12.05 -0.85
CA ASP A 38 -5.82 11.88 -0.37
C ASP A 38 -6.25 10.41 -0.41
N SER A 39 -5.94 9.71 -1.49
CA SER A 39 -6.26 8.29 -1.61
C SER A 39 -5.47 7.46 -0.61
N PHE A 40 -4.19 7.77 -0.45
CA PHE A 40 -3.33 7.12 0.52
C PHE A 40 -3.87 7.27 1.94
N LEU A 41 -4.23 8.50 2.31
CA LEU A 41 -4.81 8.78 3.62
C LEU A 41 -6.16 8.09 3.79
N GLY A 42 -6.97 8.04 2.74
CA GLY A 42 -8.25 7.35 2.78
C GLY A 42 -8.09 5.88 3.13
N VAL A 43 -7.10 5.22 2.53
CA VAL A 43 -6.81 3.81 2.83
C VAL A 43 -6.33 3.66 4.27
N ALA A 44 -5.40 4.51 4.70
CA ALA A 44 -4.85 4.44 6.06
C ALA A 44 -5.92 4.67 7.12
N HIS A 45 -6.76 5.68 6.94
CA HIS A 45 -7.85 5.96 7.88
C HIS A 45 -8.85 4.81 7.95
N TYR A 46 -9.23 4.27 6.80
CA TYR A 46 -10.17 3.16 6.78
C TYR A 46 -9.61 1.95 7.54
N LEU A 47 -8.35 1.62 7.29
CA LEU A 47 -7.73 0.48 7.96
C LEU A 47 -7.61 0.71 9.46
N GLU A 48 -7.26 1.92 9.88
CA GLU A 48 -7.16 2.21 11.31
C GLU A 48 -8.51 2.08 12.01
N GLU A 49 -9.58 2.55 11.34
CA GLU A 49 -10.92 2.55 11.94
C GLU A 49 -11.63 1.20 11.86
N HIS A 50 -11.41 0.44 10.79
CA HIS A 50 -12.27 -0.71 10.50
C HIS A 50 -11.55 -2.06 10.42
N ALA A 51 -10.23 -2.09 10.45
CA ALA A 51 -9.49 -3.33 10.22
C ALA A 51 -8.92 -3.96 11.48
N THR A 52 -9.42 -3.61 12.66
CA THR A 52 -8.95 -4.19 13.93
C THR A 52 -9.03 -5.72 13.87
N ASP A 53 -10.12 -6.26 13.34
CA ASP A 53 -10.33 -7.71 13.19
C ASP A 53 -9.95 -8.20 11.80
N GLY A 54 -9.27 -7.36 11.03
CA GLY A 54 -8.85 -7.67 9.68
C GLY A 54 -9.90 -7.36 8.63
N VAL A 55 -9.45 -6.92 7.46
CA VAL A 55 -10.32 -6.65 6.33
C VAL A 55 -9.71 -7.30 5.09
N THR A 56 -10.58 -7.90 4.26
CA THR A 56 -10.12 -8.46 2.98
C THR A 56 -9.87 -7.33 1.99
N THR A 57 -9.10 -7.61 0.95
CA THR A 57 -8.87 -6.63 -0.12
C THR A 57 -10.19 -6.16 -0.73
N ASN A 58 -11.10 -7.10 -1.00
CA ASN A 58 -12.41 -6.73 -1.55
C ASN A 58 -13.21 -5.88 -0.56
N GLY A 59 -13.16 -6.23 0.72
CA GLY A 59 -13.82 -5.42 1.75
C GLY A 59 -13.27 -4.02 1.83
N LEU A 60 -11.95 -3.87 1.67
CA LEU A 60 -11.31 -2.56 1.65
C LEU A 60 -11.79 -1.74 0.44
N TRP A 61 -11.80 -2.36 -0.76
CA TRP A 61 -12.28 -1.68 -1.96
C TRP A 61 -13.74 -1.25 -1.83
N ASP A 62 -14.57 -2.13 -1.29
CA ASP A 62 -15.99 -1.84 -1.08
C ASP A 62 -16.20 -0.70 -0.09
N GLY A 63 -15.33 -0.59 0.90
CA GLY A 63 -15.41 0.46 1.92
C GLY A 63 -14.88 1.81 1.44
N LEU A 64 -14.24 1.86 0.28
CA LEU A 64 -13.62 3.08 -0.27
C LEU A 64 -14.08 3.31 -1.70
N PRO A 65 -15.39 3.53 -1.91
CA PRO A 65 -15.91 3.64 -3.28
C PRO A 65 -15.36 4.84 -4.05
N ASP A 66 -14.92 5.89 -3.35
CA ASP A 66 -14.40 7.09 -3.99
C ASP A 66 -12.89 7.03 -4.25
N VAL A 67 -12.23 5.97 -3.82
CA VAL A 67 -10.80 5.79 -4.06
C VAL A 67 -10.62 4.83 -5.23
N PRO A 68 -9.94 5.26 -6.31
CA PRO A 68 -9.69 4.35 -7.43
C PRO A 68 -8.94 3.10 -6.95
N CYS A 69 -9.36 1.94 -7.41
CA CYS A 69 -8.78 0.67 -6.98
C CYS A 69 -7.26 0.60 -7.21
N THR A 70 -6.79 1.15 -8.32
CA THR A 70 -5.35 1.19 -8.62
C THR A 70 -4.61 1.97 -7.54
N GLN A 71 -5.15 3.12 -7.14
CA GLN A 71 -4.52 3.94 -6.10
C GLN A 71 -4.59 3.25 -4.74
N ALA A 72 -5.72 2.64 -4.41
CA ALA A 72 -5.85 1.88 -3.16
C ALA A 72 -4.84 0.73 -3.11
N ALA A 73 -4.61 0.06 -4.24
CA ALA A 73 -3.64 -1.02 -4.31
C ALA A 73 -2.21 -0.53 -4.07
N ILE A 74 -1.86 0.65 -4.61
CA ILE A 74 -0.55 1.25 -4.39
C ILE A 74 -0.35 1.59 -2.91
N ALA A 75 -1.35 2.24 -2.30
CA ALA A 75 -1.29 2.60 -0.89
C ALA A 75 -1.11 1.35 -0.02
N LEU A 76 -1.89 0.31 -0.27
CA LEU A 76 -1.81 -0.92 0.50
C LEU A 76 -0.44 -1.58 0.33
N ALA A 77 0.09 -1.63 -0.89
CA ALA A 77 1.40 -2.22 -1.14
C ALA A 77 2.51 -1.47 -0.39
N PHE A 78 2.42 -0.14 -0.35
CA PHE A 78 3.38 0.68 0.39
C PHE A 78 3.30 0.40 1.88
N LEU A 79 2.09 0.39 2.44
CA LEU A 79 1.89 0.14 3.86
C LEU A 79 2.39 -1.24 4.27
N LYS A 80 2.18 -2.25 3.42
CA LYS A 80 2.72 -3.59 3.66
C LYS A 80 4.24 -3.58 3.68
N GLU A 81 4.84 -2.97 2.69
CA GLU A 81 6.29 -2.96 2.57
C GLU A 81 6.94 -2.27 3.77
N ARG A 82 6.32 -1.20 4.25
CA ARG A 82 6.86 -0.44 5.37
C ARG A 82 6.48 -1.02 6.73
N GLY A 83 5.77 -2.14 6.76
CA GLY A 83 5.42 -2.78 8.01
C GLY A 83 4.30 -2.12 8.79
N CYS A 84 3.57 -1.19 8.16
CA CYS A 84 2.42 -0.55 8.79
C CYS A 84 1.19 -1.45 8.80
N VAL A 85 1.13 -2.41 7.88
CA VAL A 85 0.03 -3.35 7.72
C VAL A 85 0.60 -4.75 7.62
N ALA A 86 -0.02 -5.70 8.31
CA ALA A 86 0.30 -7.11 8.21
C ALA A 86 -0.82 -7.84 7.48
N ILE A 87 -0.46 -8.87 6.71
CA ILE A 87 -1.43 -9.70 6.02
C ILE A 87 -1.41 -11.08 6.68
N ARG A 88 -2.58 -11.55 7.12
CA ARG A 88 -2.75 -12.89 7.68
C ARG A 88 -4.08 -13.44 7.20
N HIS A 89 -4.06 -14.67 6.71
CA HIS A 89 -5.27 -15.34 6.24
C HIS A 89 -6.08 -14.49 5.26
N ARG A 90 -5.37 -13.81 4.34
CA ARG A 90 -5.95 -12.93 3.32
C ARG A 90 -6.65 -11.69 3.89
N ARG A 91 -6.37 -11.33 5.13
CA ARG A 91 -6.90 -10.13 5.75
C ARG A 91 -5.77 -9.17 6.10
N CYS A 92 -6.07 -7.89 5.95
CA CYS A 92 -5.15 -6.83 6.29
C CYS A 92 -5.43 -6.36 7.72
N TYR A 93 -4.38 -6.21 8.51
CA TYR A 93 -4.46 -5.75 9.89
C TYR A 93 -3.52 -4.58 10.09
N PRO A 94 -3.93 -3.52 10.80
CA PRO A 94 -2.97 -2.48 11.19
C PRO A 94 -1.92 -3.08 12.12
N ALA A 95 -0.67 -2.70 11.93
CA ALA A 95 0.41 -3.16 12.78
C ALA A 95 0.42 -2.44 14.15
N SER A 96 -0.23 -1.28 14.23
CA SER A 96 -0.34 -0.53 15.48
C SER A 96 -1.68 0.21 15.53
N ASN A 97 -1.99 0.78 16.70
CA ASN A 97 -3.19 1.59 16.85
C ASN A 97 -3.04 2.99 16.24
N PHE A 98 -1.85 3.31 15.74
CA PHE A 98 -1.53 4.63 15.19
C PHE A 98 -1.17 4.50 13.72
N LEU A 99 -1.95 3.73 12.98
CA LEU A 99 -1.64 3.42 11.58
C LEU A 99 -1.51 4.68 10.72
N VAL A 100 -2.41 5.65 10.89
CA VAL A 100 -2.36 6.87 10.08
C VAL A 100 -1.08 7.66 10.36
N GLU A 101 -0.70 7.79 11.63
CA GLU A 101 0.54 8.48 11.98
C GLU A 101 1.76 7.75 11.42
N ASP A 102 1.80 6.43 11.58
CA ASP A 102 2.90 5.62 11.06
C ASP A 102 2.97 5.72 9.54
N ALA A 103 1.82 5.68 8.88
CA ALA A 103 1.74 5.80 7.43
C ALA A 103 2.29 7.14 6.94
N LEU A 104 1.93 8.23 7.62
CA LEU A 104 2.42 9.55 7.27
C LEU A 104 3.92 9.68 7.49
N LEU A 105 4.44 9.10 8.57
CA LEU A 105 5.87 9.11 8.81
C LEU A 105 6.63 8.44 7.67
N GLU A 106 6.14 7.27 7.24
CA GLU A 106 6.78 6.55 6.14
C GLU A 106 6.63 7.29 4.82
N PHE A 107 5.47 7.89 4.58
CA PHE A 107 5.23 8.69 3.39
C PHE A 107 6.22 9.85 3.31
N HIS A 108 6.33 10.62 4.40
CA HIS A 108 7.22 11.78 4.42
C HIS A 108 8.70 11.39 4.44
N ALA A 109 9.02 10.18 4.90
CA ALA A 109 10.39 9.70 4.84
C ALA A 109 10.91 9.59 3.40
N LEU A 110 10.00 9.46 2.43
CA LEU A 110 10.38 9.40 1.02
C LEU A 110 10.83 10.76 0.48
N GLU A 111 10.58 11.84 1.19
CA GLU A 111 10.98 13.18 0.77
C GLU A 111 12.48 13.44 1.01
N ALA A 112 13.09 12.63 1.83
CA ALA A 112 14.49 12.83 2.22
C ALA A 112 15.47 12.49 1.09
#